data_e1d2086e0bb078ae72ddd3be2adeb079
#
_entry.id   e1d2086e0bb078ae72ddd3be2adeb079
#
_cell.length_a   1.000
_cell.length_b   1.000
_cell.length_c   1.000
_cell.angle_alpha   90.00
_cell.angle_beta   90.00
_cell.angle_gamma   90.00
#
_symmetry.space_group_name_H-M   'P 1'
#
loop_
_entity.id
_entity.type
_entity.pdbx_description
1 polymer ?
#
loop_
_entity_poly.entity_id
_entity_poly.type
_entity_poly.pdbx_seq_one_letter_code
_entity_poly.pdbx_strand_id
1 'polypeptide(L)'
;MGLDTVELVMEVEESFGIKIPDDDAQRIVTVGDLFEFVKAHTELAPAGTCLTAATFYDIRNGLRAVGIEKRFGPSTPLAEILPEHKRRSFWATLTRNTRLRLPNLVRPSWVIVANVAITICASIAIAFLASERDLSGVTFFAIAIMCLFTIGFLASLVTTPFATNFATEFVTFRGLSERVLALNATKLKNEHGPMGPNDIWVILRELIVNQLGVDIDEVTPDASFVKDLGCD
;
A
#
# COMPACT_ATOMS: atom_id res chain seq x y z
N MET A 1 0.23 8.27 23.28
CA MET A 1 0.45 7.92 21.87
C MET A 1 0.01 6.48 21.70
N GLY A 2 -0.93 6.22 20.81
CA GLY A 2 -1.34 4.89 20.44
C GLY A 2 -0.25 4.14 19.65
N LEU A 3 -0.48 2.87 19.41
CA LEU A 3 0.46 2.03 18.65
C LEU A 3 0.66 2.57 17.23
N ASP A 4 -0.42 2.99 16.59
CA ASP A 4 -0.43 3.51 15.21
C ASP A 4 0.40 4.79 15.06
N THR A 5 0.35 5.69 16.06
CA THR A 5 1.17 6.91 16.09
C THR A 5 2.65 6.60 16.17
N VAL A 6 3.05 5.62 17.01
CA VAL A 6 4.45 5.21 17.16
C VAL A 6 4.97 4.58 15.86
N GLU A 7 4.18 3.71 15.24
CA GLU A 7 4.54 3.08 13.98
C GLU A 7 4.69 4.11 12.86
N LEU A 8 3.78 5.09 12.76
CA LEU A 8 3.87 6.17 11.78
C LEU A 8 5.15 7.00 11.98
N VAL A 9 5.47 7.38 13.22
CA VAL A 9 6.70 8.13 13.53
C VAL A 9 7.94 7.34 13.09
N MET A 10 8.00 6.05 13.42
CA MET A 10 9.12 5.19 13.03
C MET A 10 9.26 5.07 11.50
N GLU A 11 8.15 4.93 10.77
CA GLU A 11 8.17 4.83 9.31
C GLU A 11 8.61 6.14 8.65
N VAL A 12 8.20 7.28 9.21
CA VAL A 12 8.67 8.62 8.78
C VAL A 12 10.17 8.77 9.03
N GLU A 13 10.66 8.43 10.24
CA GLU A 13 12.09 8.46 10.55
C GLU A 13 12.92 7.62 9.57
N GLU A 14 12.48 6.40 9.27
CA GLU A 14 13.17 5.49 8.34
C GLU A 14 13.14 6.03 6.90
N SER A 15 11.97 6.51 6.45
CA SER A 15 11.79 6.98 5.07
C SER A 15 12.59 8.23 4.73
N PHE A 16 12.71 9.15 5.69
CA PHE A 16 13.42 10.42 5.48
C PHE A 16 14.84 10.42 6.04
N GLY A 17 15.21 9.43 6.86
CA GLY A 17 16.52 9.32 7.51
C GLY A 17 16.73 10.39 8.58
N ILE A 18 15.68 10.80 9.28
CA ILE A 18 15.69 11.79 10.36
C ILE A 18 15.35 11.12 11.69
N LYS A 19 15.45 11.90 12.78
CA LYS A 19 14.96 11.52 14.10
C LYS A 19 13.95 12.53 14.60
N ILE A 20 12.84 12.03 15.15
CA ILE A 20 11.77 12.82 15.75
C ILE A 20 11.79 12.58 17.25
N PRO A 21 12.39 13.49 18.06
CA PRO A 21 12.42 13.36 19.51
C PRO A 21 10.99 13.32 20.09
N ASP A 22 10.79 12.60 21.19
CA ASP A 22 9.48 12.46 21.85
C ASP A 22 8.83 13.80 22.18
N ASP A 23 9.63 14.81 22.58
CA ASP A 23 9.16 16.15 22.90
C ASP A 23 8.61 16.89 21.65
N ASP A 24 9.19 16.65 20.49
CA ASP A 24 8.73 17.23 19.22
C ASP A 24 7.53 16.44 18.67
N ALA A 25 7.54 15.12 18.80
CA ALA A 25 6.42 14.27 18.41
C ALA A 25 5.12 14.66 19.16
N GLN A 26 5.21 15.05 20.44
CA GLN A 26 4.06 15.53 21.21
C GLN A 26 3.50 16.89 20.74
N ARG A 27 4.29 17.68 20.03
CA ARG A 27 3.88 18.99 19.50
C ARG A 27 3.29 18.90 18.10
N ILE A 28 3.53 17.82 17.40
CA ILE A 28 2.98 17.56 16.07
C ILE A 28 1.52 17.14 16.22
N VAL A 29 0.59 18.01 15.86
CA VAL A 29 -0.85 17.81 16.00
C VAL A 29 -1.51 17.57 14.64
N THR A 30 -1.01 18.23 13.61
CA THR A 30 -1.55 18.16 12.25
C THR A 30 -0.54 17.54 11.27
N VAL A 31 -1.03 17.11 10.11
CA VAL A 31 -0.17 16.65 9.02
C VAL A 31 0.80 17.75 8.55
N GLY A 32 0.33 19.01 8.58
CA GLY A 32 1.15 20.17 8.26
C GLY A 32 2.30 20.38 9.23
N ASP A 33 2.07 20.17 10.54
CA ASP A 33 3.15 20.24 11.53
C ASP A 33 4.23 19.20 11.26
N LEU A 34 3.81 17.96 10.96
CA LEU A 34 4.74 16.87 10.60
C LEU A 34 5.49 17.20 9.30
N PHE A 35 4.80 17.72 8.29
CA PHE A 35 5.43 18.13 7.03
C PHE A 35 6.50 19.21 7.24
N GLU A 36 6.20 20.27 8.00
CA GLU A 36 7.17 21.34 8.28
C GLU A 36 8.35 20.81 9.12
N PHE A 37 8.09 19.91 10.07
CA PHE A 37 9.16 19.26 10.84
C PHE A 37 10.09 18.46 9.92
N VAL A 38 9.55 17.57 9.09
CA VAL A 38 10.33 16.76 8.14
C VAL A 38 11.12 17.63 7.18
N LYS A 39 10.47 18.67 6.63
CA LYS A 39 11.10 19.62 5.72
C LYS A 39 12.26 20.38 6.35
N ALA A 40 12.14 20.75 7.62
CA ALA A 40 13.19 21.46 8.35
C ALA A 40 14.41 20.56 8.67
N HIS A 41 14.21 19.25 8.80
CA HIS A 41 15.24 18.28 9.17
C HIS A 41 15.76 17.44 8.00
N THR A 42 15.24 17.66 6.78
CA THR A 42 15.68 16.97 5.57
C THR A 42 16.46 17.94 4.67
N GLU A 43 17.56 17.44 4.08
CA GLU A 43 18.29 18.20 3.06
C GLU A 43 17.42 18.39 1.82
N LEU A 44 17.13 19.64 1.50
CA LEU A 44 16.25 19.98 0.38
C LEU A 44 17.01 20.05 -0.95
N ALA A 45 16.36 19.56 -1.98
CA ALA A 45 16.85 19.64 -3.35
C ALA A 45 16.87 21.10 -3.87
N PRO A 46 17.82 21.44 -4.75
CA PRO A 46 17.77 22.67 -5.51
C PRO A 46 16.47 22.77 -6.32
N ALA A 47 16.03 23.99 -6.59
CA ALA A 47 14.85 24.23 -7.41
C ALA A 47 14.96 23.53 -8.77
N GLY A 48 13.93 22.76 -9.13
CA GLY A 48 13.85 22.01 -10.39
C GLY A 48 14.14 20.49 -10.28
N THR A 49 14.64 20.02 -9.15
CA THR A 49 14.76 18.57 -8.90
C THR A 49 13.42 18.03 -8.42
N CYS A 50 12.94 16.94 -9.01
CA CYS A 50 11.67 16.32 -8.63
C CYS A 50 11.83 14.79 -8.71
N LEU A 51 11.86 14.12 -7.55
CA LEU A 51 11.96 12.67 -7.48
C LEU A 51 10.72 11.98 -8.03
N THR A 52 9.55 12.59 -7.90
CA THR A 52 8.32 12.09 -8.52
C THR A 52 8.47 11.97 -10.03
N ALA A 53 9.07 12.99 -10.68
CA ALA A 53 9.34 12.95 -12.12
C ALA A 53 10.41 11.90 -12.47
N ALA A 54 11.49 11.80 -11.70
CA ALA A 54 12.51 10.78 -11.89
C ALA A 54 11.91 9.37 -11.80
N THR A 55 11.13 9.09 -10.76
CA THR A 55 10.42 7.82 -10.57
C THR A 55 9.47 7.52 -11.73
N PHE A 56 8.74 8.52 -12.23
CA PHE A 56 7.89 8.37 -13.41
C PHE A 56 8.69 7.90 -14.63
N TYR A 57 9.85 8.51 -14.88
CA TYR A 57 10.70 8.12 -16.02
C TYR A 57 11.34 6.75 -15.83
N ASP A 58 11.75 6.39 -14.63
CA ASP A 58 12.32 5.08 -14.31
C ASP A 58 11.31 3.95 -14.56
N ILE A 59 10.07 4.12 -14.08
CA ILE A 59 8.99 3.16 -14.34
C ILE A 59 8.67 3.11 -15.83
N ARG A 60 8.59 4.26 -16.51
CA ARG A 60 8.31 4.33 -17.94
C ARG A 60 9.39 3.62 -18.77
N ASN A 61 10.65 3.81 -18.44
CA ASN A 61 11.77 3.13 -19.09
C ASN A 61 11.74 1.62 -18.82
N GLY A 62 11.42 1.22 -17.57
CA GLY A 62 11.20 -0.18 -17.22
C GLY A 62 10.08 -0.83 -18.02
N LEU A 63 8.96 -0.13 -18.23
CA LEU A 63 7.84 -0.61 -19.06
C LEU A 63 8.23 -0.75 -20.54
N ARG A 64 9.00 0.19 -21.06
CA ARG A 64 9.55 0.08 -22.43
C ARG A 64 10.47 -1.12 -22.60
N ALA A 65 11.32 -1.38 -21.62
CA ALA A 65 12.21 -2.54 -21.62
C ALA A 65 11.44 -3.89 -21.61
N VAL A 66 10.17 -3.89 -21.17
CA VAL A 66 9.27 -5.06 -21.20
C VAL A 66 8.45 -5.13 -22.50
N GLY A 67 8.65 -4.19 -23.44
CA GLY A 67 7.98 -4.17 -24.73
C GLY A 67 6.69 -3.35 -24.79
N ILE A 68 6.45 -2.45 -23.82
CA ILE A 68 5.33 -1.52 -23.84
C ILE A 68 5.78 -0.19 -24.46
N GLU A 69 5.55 -0.06 -25.76
CA GLU A 69 5.95 1.14 -26.53
C GLU A 69 4.86 2.22 -26.59
N LYS A 70 3.66 1.93 -26.05
CA LYS A 70 2.53 2.89 -26.05
C LYS A 70 2.96 4.20 -25.38
N ARG A 71 2.58 5.32 -25.98
CA ARG A 71 2.76 6.65 -25.36
C ARG A 71 1.68 6.82 -24.28
N PHE A 72 2.11 7.17 -23.09
CA PHE A 72 1.22 7.45 -21.96
C PHE A 72 1.75 8.59 -21.11
N GLY A 73 0.86 9.27 -20.43
CA GLY A 73 1.13 10.39 -19.55
C GLY A 73 0.78 10.07 -18.08
N PRO A 74 0.99 11.02 -17.18
CA PRO A 74 0.69 10.85 -15.74
C PRO A 74 -0.77 10.48 -15.45
N SER A 75 -1.72 11.04 -16.20
CA SER A 75 -3.15 10.79 -16.02
C SER A 75 -3.66 9.53 -16.72
N THR A 76 -2.81 8.79 -17.44
CA THR A 76 -3.24 7.58 -18.16
C THR A 76 -3.58 6.48 -17.17
N PRO A 77 -4.77 5.85 -17.28
CA PRO A 77 -5.13 4.70 -16.46
C PRO A 77 -4.17 3.52 -16.68
N LEU A 78 -3.72 2.89 -15.60
CA LEU A 78 -2.82 1.73 -15.66
C LEU A 78 -3.45 0.54 -16.41
N ALA A 79 -4.77 0.40 -16.35
CA ALA A 79 -5.50 -0.66 -17.05
C ALA A 79 -5.35 -0.57 -18.59
N GLU A 80 -5.14 0.64 -19.14
CA GLU A 80 -4.88 0.84 -20.56
C GLU A 80 -3.46 0.46 -20.99
N ILE A 81 -2.52 0.54 -20.05
CA ILE A 81 -1.09 0.25 -20.29
C ILE A 81 -0.84 -1.23 -20.08
N LEU A 82 -1.43 -1.81 -19.04
CA LEU A 82 -1.18 -3.18 -18.59
C LEU A 82 -2.46 -4.02 -18.63
N PRO A 83 -2.68 -4.81 -19.69
CA PRO A 83 -3.85 -5.66 -19.82
C PRO A 83 -3.85 -6.74 -18.72
N GLU A 84 -5.02 -7.06 -18.18
CA GLU A 84 -5.22 -7.89 -17.00
C GLU A 84 -4.49 -9.24 -17.07
N HIS A 85 -4.61 -9.94 -18.22
CA HIS A 85 -4.04 -11.27 -18.43
C HIS A 85 -2.51 -11.35 -18.39
N LYS A 86 -1.81 -10.21 -18.63
CA LYS A 86 -0.34 -10.11 -18.60
C LYS A 86 0.18 -9.30 -17.42
N ARG A 87 -0.72 -8.67 -16.66
CA ARG A 87 -0.36 -7.70 -15.63
C ARG A 87 0.63 -8.25 -14.62
N ARG A 88 0.38 -9.46 -14.12
CA ARG A 88 1.24 -10.11 -13.13
C ARG A 88 2.66 -10.40 -13.66
N SER A 89 2.78 -10.91 -14.88
CA SER A 89 4.09 -11.19 -15.50
C SER A 89 4.87 -9.90 -15.78
N PHE A 90 4.18 -8.87 -16.29
CA PHE A 90 4.78 -7.55 -16.48
C PHE A 90 5.22 -6.92 -15.16
N TRP A 91 4.41 -7.05 -14.10
CA TRP A 91 4.71 -6.52 -12.78
C TRP A 91 5.98 -7.15 -12.21
N ALA A 92 6.08 -8.47 -12.25
CA ALA A 92 7.27 -9.19 -11.80
C ALA A 92 8.53 -8.82 -12.60
N THR A 93 8.39 -8.66 -13.91
CA THR A 93 9.53 -8.27 -14.78
C THR A 93 9.92 -6.80 -14.55
N LEU A 94 8.94 -5.91 -14.36
CA LEU A 94 9.18 -4.51 -14.05
C LEU A 94 9.93 -4.36 -12.72
N THR A 95 9.50 -5.05 -11.67
CA THR A 95 10.20 -5.09 -10.38
C THR A 95 11.66 -5.53 -10.54
N ARG A 96 11.90 -6.56 -11.35
CA ARG A 96 13.25 -7.09 -11.59
C ARG A 96 14.13 -6.10 -12.36
N ASN A 97 13.56 -5.45 -13.38
CA ASN A 97 14.32 -4.55 -14.26
C ASN A 97 14.63 -3.22 -13.58
N THR A 98 13.69 -2.65 -12.85
CA THR A 98 13.86 -1.35 -12.15
C THR A 98 14.51 -1.52 -10.78
N ARG A 99 14.46 -2.72 -10.20
CA ARG A 99 14.86 -2.99 -8.81
C ARG A 99 14.12 -2.12 -7.79
N LEU A 100 12.97 -1.55 -8.18
CA LEU A 100 12.10 -0.78 -7.31
C LEU A 100 11.10 -1.72 -6.63
N ARG A 101 10.74 -1.41 -5.40
CA ARG A 101 9.60 -2.04 -4.71
C ARG A 101 8.33 -1.49 -5.34
N LEU A 102 7.56 -2.34 -6.00
CA LEU A 102 6.26 -1.98 -6.54
C LEU A 102 5.16 -2.35 -5.55
N PRO A 103 4.04 -1.60 -5.53
CA PRO A 103 2.91 -1.93 -4.67
C PRO A 103 2.29 -3.27 -5.09
N ASN A 104 1.66 -3.94 -4.12
CA ASN A 104 1.04 -5.23 -4.36
C ASN A 104 -0.21 -5.08 -5.23
N LEU A 105 -0.41 -6.05 -6.13
CA LEU A 105 -1.67 -6.19 -6.85
C LEU A 105 -2.73 -6.77 -5.91
N VAL A 106 -3.97 -6.30 -6.04
CA VAL A 106 -5.11 -6.77 -5.24
C VAL A 106 -5.93 -7.80 -5.98
N ARG A 107 -6.66 -8.62 -5.24
CA ARG A 107 -7.56 -9.62 -5.82
C ARG A 107 -8.82 -8.92 -6.35
N PRO A 108 -9.36 -9.35 -7.50
CA PRO A 108 -10.68 -8.92 -7.94
C PRO A 108 -11.74 -9.22 -6.88
N SER A 109 -12.73 -8.35 -6.75
CA SER A 109 -13.80 -8.50 -5.75
C SER A 109 -14.56 -9.83 -5.87
N TRP A 110 -14.76 -10.32 -7.10
CA TRP A 110 -15.42 -11.60 -7.33
C TRP A 110 -14.65 -12.79 -6.73
N VAL A 111 -13.31 -12.75 -6.71
CA VAL A 111 -12.48 -13.78 -6.07
C VAL A 111 -12.66 -13.78 -4.56
N ILE A 112 -12.76 -12.59 -3.96
CA ILE A 112 -13.01 -12.44 -2.53
C ILE A 112 -14.39 -13.00 -2.20
N VAL A 113 -15.44 -12.63 -2.94
CA VAL A 113 -16.79 -13.11 -2.74
C VAL A 113 -16.87 -14.63 -2.93
N ALA A 114 -16.25 -15.16 -3.97
CA ALA A 114 -16.20 -16.61 -4.20
C ALA A 114 -15.52 -17.36 -3.07
N ASN A 115 -14.41 -16.83 -2.57
CA ASN A 115 -13.69 -17.40 -1.43
C ASN A 115 -14.56 -17.44 -0.16
N VAL A 116 -15.23 -16.34 0.16
CA VAL A 116 -16.17 -16.27 1.30
C VAL A 116 -17.32 -17.27 1.12
N ALA A 117 -17.94 -17.33 -0.06
CA ALA A 117 -19.03 -18.24 -0.33
C ALA A 117 -18.59 -19.71 -0.19
N ILE A 118 -17.45 -20.08 -0.76
CA ILE A 118 -16.90 -21.44 -0.65
C ILE A 118 -16.63 -21.79 0.81
N THR A 119 -16.05 -20.87 1.57
CA THR A 119 -15.74 -21.09 2.99
C THR A 119 -17.01 -21.30 3.81
N ILE A 120 -18.05 -20.51 3.58
CA ILE A 120 -19.35 -20.65 4.25
C ILE A 120 -20.01 -21.99 3.87
N CYS A 121 -20.10 -22.31 2.59
CA CYS A 121 -20.71 -23.56 2.14
C CYS A 121 -19.99 -24.80 2.68
N ALA A 122 -18.66 -24.80 2.68
CA ALA A 122 -17.87 -25.87 3.24
C ALA A 122 -18.07 -25.99 4.76
N SER A 123 -18.14 -24.89 5.48
CA SER A 123 -18.41 -24.89 6.93
C SER A 123 -19.80 -25.45 7.26
N ILE A 124 -20.83 -25.08 6.49
CA ILE A 124 -22.17 -25.63 6.65
C ILE A 124 -22.20 -27.13 6.37
N ALA A 125 -21.54 -27.59 5.30
CA ALA A 125 -21.46 -29.00 4.97
C ALA A 125 -20.79 -29.85 6.07
N ILE A 126 -19.69 -29.33 6.62
CA ILE A 126 -18.97 -29.97 7.74
C ILE A 126 -19.85 -30.00 9.00
N ALA A 127 -20.56 -28.91 9.28
CA ALA A 127 -21.48 -28.83 10.41
C ALA A 127 -22.63 -29.84 10.26
N PHE A 128 -23.18 -30.01 9.08
CA PHE A 128 -24.21 -31.01 8.80
C PHE A 128 -23.70 -32.45 9.01
N LEU A 129 -22.53 -32.77 8.47
CA LEU A 129 -21.88 -34.07 8.65
C LEU A 129 -21.51 -34.38 10.12
N ALA A 130 -21.15 -33.35 10.87
CA ALA A 130 -20.79 -33.50 12.28
C ALA A 130 -22.03 -33.66 13.19
N SER A 131 -23.19 -33.15 12.77
CA SER A 131 -24.43 -33.26 13.55
C SER A 131 -24.93 -34.70 13.70
N GLU A 132 -24.55 -35.59 12.79
CA GLU A 132 -24.86 -37.04 12.87
C GLU A 132 -24.02 -37.83 13.91
N ARG A 133 -23.05 -37.18 14.56
CA ARG A 133 -22.04 -37.86 15.43
C ARG A 133 -22.20 -37.60 16.92
N ASP A 134 -23.35 -37.18 17.44
CA ASP A 134 -23.63 -36.98 18.87
C ASP A 134 -22.52 -36.21 19.64
N LEU A 135 -21.91 -35.21 18.98
CA LEU A 135 -20.88 -34.36 19.60
C LEU A 135 -21.50 -33.40 20.63
N SER A 136 -20.80 -33.17 21.75
CA SER A 136 -21.22 -32.11 22.67
C SER A 136 -21.24 -30.76 21.94
N GLY A 137 -22.17 -29.87 22.28
CA GLY A 137 -22.30 -28.57 21.63
C GLY A 137 -20.98 -27.77 21.60
N VAL A 138 -20.19 -27.84 22.67
CA VAL A 138 -18.88 -27.14 22.75
C VAL A 138 -17.89 -27.69 21.74
N THR A 139 -17.77 -29.02 21.61
CA THR A 139 -16.85 -29.64 20.65
C THR A 139 -17.29 -29.37 19.21
N PHE A 140 -18.58 -29.35 18.94
CA PHE A 140 -19.13 -28.98 17.64
C PHE A 140 -18.75 -27.55 17.24
N PHE A 141 -18.96 -26.56 18.11
CA PHE A 141 -18.58 -25.16 17.86
C PHE A 141 -17.06 -24.99 17.66
N ALA A 142 -16.25 -25.65 18.48
CA ALA A 142 -14.79 -25.59 18.35
C ALA A 142 -14.31 -26.11 17.00
N ILE A 143 -14.84 -27.24 16.54
CA ILE A 143 -14.52 -27.85 15.23
C ILE A 143 -14.99 -26.91 14.10
N ALA A 144 -16.20 -26.38 14.18
CA ALA A 144 -16.74 -25.49 13.15
C ALA A 144 -15.88 -24.21 12.99
N ILE A 145 -15.48 -23.59 14.10
CA ILE A 145 -14.60 -22.40 14.09
C ILE A 145 -13.22 -22.76 13.50
N MET A 146 -12.64 -23.86 13.94
CA MET A 146 -11.33 -24.30 13.42
C MET A 146 -11.38 -24.58 11.92
N CYS A 147 -12.44 -25.23 11.42
CA CYS A 147 -12.64 -25.47 10.00
C CYS A 147 -12.82 -24.18 9.21
N LEU A 148 -13.58 -23.23 9.74
CA LEU A 148 -13.78 -21.93 9.10
C LEU A 148 -12.44 -21.20 8.89
N PHE A 149 -11.60 -21.14 9.91
CA PHE A 149 -10.29 -20.50 9.80
C PHE A 149 -9.33 -21.25 8.87
N THR A 150 -9.27 -22.57 8.97
CA THR A 150 -8.35 -23.38 8.14
C THR A 150 -8.74 -23.35 6.68
N ILE A 151 -10.03 -23.52 6.36
CA ILE A 151 -10.54 -23.48 4.97
C ILE A 151 -10.36 -22.08 4.40
N GLY A 152 -10.72 -21.03 5.15
CA GLY A 152 -10.55 -19.64 4.73
C GLY A 152 -9.08 -19.30 4.47
N PHE A 153 -8.17 -19.75 5.33
CA PHE A 153 -6.74 -19.54 5.16
C PHE A 153 -6.21 -20.27 3.91
N LEU A 154 -6.52 -21.55 3.74
CA LEU A 154 -6.12 -22.33 2.57
C LEU A 154 -6.67 -21.76 1.26
N ALA A 155 -7.96 -21.40 1.26
CA ALA A 155 -8.59 -20.75 0.11
C ALA A 155 -7.94 -19.39 -0.20
N SER A 156 -7.55 -18.64 0.83
CA SER A 156 -6.78 -17.40 0.65
C SER A 156 -5.40 -17.67 0.00
N LEU A 157 -4.68 -18.70 0.41
CA LEU A 157 -3.39 -19.06 -0.22
C LEU A 157 -3.56 -19.45 -1.69
N VAL A 158 -4.56 -20.30 -1.99
CA VAL A 158 -4.83 -20.77 -3.36
C VAL A 158 -5.27 -19.61 -4.27
N THR A 159 -5.93 -18.58 -3.73
CA THR A 159 -6.40 -17.42 -4.52
C THR A 159 -5.36 -16.30 -4.67
N THR A 160 -4.19 -16.39 -4.03
CA THR A 160 -3.09 -15.41 -4.21
C THR A 160 -2.67 -15.21 -5.67
N PRO A 161 -2.60 -16.25 -6.54
CA PRO A 161 -2.29 -16.07 -7.95
C PRO A 161 -3.28 -15.19 -8.73
N PHE A 162 -4.50 -15.00 -8.23
CA PHE A 162 -5.54 -14.19 -8.87
C PHE A 162 -5.48 -12.70 -8.51
N ALA A 163 -4.45 -12.24 -7.79
CA ALA A 163 -4.21 -10.84 -7.56
C ALA A 163 -3.74 -10.18 -8.87
N THR A 164 -4.66 -9.56 -9.59
CA THR A 164 -4.43 -8.94 -10.91
C THR A 164 -4.90 -7.50 -10.99
N ASN A 165 -5.65 -7.01 -10.00
CA ASN A 165 -6.16 -5.65 -10.02
C ASN A 165 -5.18 -4.67 -9.37
N PHE A 166 -5.24 -3.43 -9.81
CA PHE A 166 -4.60 -2.32 -9.13
C PHE A 166 -5.45 -1.93 -7.92
N ALA A 167 -4.82 -1.54 -6.84
CA ALA A 167 -5.54 -0.92 -5.72
C ALA A 167 -6.13 0.43 -6.17
N THR A 168 -7.20 0.85 -5.51
CA THR A 168 -7.90 2.11 -5.83
C THR A 168 -7.01 3.34 -5.68
N GLU A 169 -6.00 3.25 -4.83
CA GLU A 169 -5.05 4.31 -4.51
C GLU A 169 -4.15 4.69 -5.70
N PHE A 170 -3.87 3.77 -6.63
CA PHE A 170 -2.98 4.02 -7.77
C PHE A 170 -3.55 3.53 -9.12
N VAL A 171 -4.75 3.96 -9.45
CA VAL A 171 -5.41 3.62 -10.73
C VAL A 171 -4.72 4.29 -11.93
N THR A 172 -4.08 5.45 -11.73
CA THR A 172 -3.36 6.20 -12.76
C THR A 172 -1.86 5.98 -12.68
N PHE A 173 -1.14 6.29 -13.77
CA PHE A 173 0.31 6.19 -13.80
C PHE A 173 0.98 7.17 -12.83
N ARG A 174 0.35 8.33 -12.57
CA ARG A 174 0.80 9.28 -11.55
C ARG A 174 0.74 8.65 -10.15
N GLY A 175 -0.44 8.12 -9.77
CA GLY A 175 -0.61 7.48 -8.45
C GLY A 175 0.36 6.31 -8.25
N LEU A 176 0.61 5.50 -9.30
CA LEU A 176 1.65 4.47 -9.23
C LEU A 176 3.04 5.08 -8.96
N SER A 177 3.40 6.18 -9.64
CA SER A 177 4.72 6.81 -9.47
C SER A 177 4.88 7.39 -8.07
N GLU A 178 3.84 8.00 -7.52
CA GLU A 178 3.79 8.54 -6.16
C GLU A 178 3.93 7.42 -5.12
N ARG A 179 3.20 6.34 -5.28
CA ARG A 179 3.29 5.16 -4.41
C ARG A 179 4.66 4.48 -4.47
N VAL A 180 5.23 4.34 -5.67
CA VAL A 180 6.57 3.76 -5.84
C VAL A 180 7.63 4.67 -5.24
N LEU A 181 7.48 5.99 -5.36
CA LEU A 181 8.37 6.96 -4.70
C LEU A 181 8.36 6.75 -3.18
N ALA A 182 7.19 6.67 -2.56
CA ALA A 182 7.07 6.45 -1.13
C ALA A 182 7.72 5.14 -0.67
N LEU A 183 7.45 4.02 -1.38
CA LEU A 183 8.02 2.71 -1.08
C LEU A 183 9.55 2.61 -1.27
N ASN A 184 10.15 3.56 -1.98
CA ASN A 184 11.58 3.57 -2.32
C ASN A 184 12.25 4.90 -2.00
N ALA A 185 11.70 5.69 -1.09
CA ALA A 185 12.13 7.06 -0.80
C ALA A 185 13.63 7.17 -0.54
N THR A 186 14.17 6.38 0.38
CA THR A 186 15.59 6.34 0.74
C THR A 186 16.47 5.94 -0.45
N LYS A 187 16.06 4.95 -1.24
CA LYS A 187 16.80 4.49 -2.40
C LYS A 187 16.86 5.55 -3.49
N LEU A 188 15.71 6.15 -3.83
CA LEU A 188 15.59 7.16 -4.87
C LEU A 188 16.33 8.45 -4.49
N LYS A 189 16.30 8.83 -3.20
CA LYS A 189 17.13 9.92 -2.67
C LYS A 189 18.62 9.67 -2.90
N ASN A 190 19.09 8.44 -2.68
CA ASN A 190 20.50 8.09 -2.89
C ASN A 190 20.90 8.04 -4.38
N GLU A 191 19.99 7.66 -5.28
CA GLU A 191 20.25 7.54 -6.71
C GLU A 191 20.10 8.87 -7.46
N HIS A 192 19.11 9.68 -7.11
CA HIS A 192 18.73 10.91 -7.84
C HIS A 192 19.01 12.21 -7.07
N GLY A 193 19.44 12.12 -5.81
CA GLY A 193 19.74 13.28 -4.97
C GLY A 193 18.65 13.63 -3.97
N PRO A 194 18.80 14.77 -3.28
CA PRO A 194 17.89 15.17 -2.21
C PRO A 194 16.46 15.43 -2.70
N MET A 195 15.50 15.42 -1.78
CA MET A 195 14.07 15.55 -2.04
C MET A 195 13.64 17.01 -2.13
N GLY A 196 12.72 17.32 -3.04
CA GLY A 196 12.03 18.61 -3.03
C GLY A 196 10.87 18.64 -2.01
N PRO A 197 10.36 19.82 -1.64
CA PRO A 197 9.21 19.93 -0.73
C PRO A 197 7.99 19.15 -1.21
N ASN A 198 7.74 19.15 -2.52
CA ASN A 198 6.62 18.40 -3.09
C ASN A 198 6.83 16.87 -2.98
N ASP A 199 8.06 16.38 -3.12
CA ASP A 199 8.37 14.96 -2.96
C ASP A 199 8.17 14.54 -1.49
N ILE A 200 8.59 15.38 -0.53
CA ILE A 200 8.34 15.16 0.90
C ILE A 200 6.85 15.06 1.18
N TRP A 201 6.04 15.97 0.63
CA TRP A 201 4.59 15.97 0.80
C TRP A 201 3.95 14.69 0.24
N VAL A 202 4.34 14.29 -0.97
CA VAL A 202 3.83 13.07 -1.62
C VAL A 202 4.17 11.83 -0.79
N ILE A 203 5.43 11.69 -0.36
CA ILE A 203 5.86 10.56 0.45
C ILE A 203 5.09 10.52 1.78
N LEU A 204 4.98 11.66 2.45
CA LEU A 204 4.32 11.76 3.75
C LEU A 204 2.84 11.36 3.66
N ARG A 205 2.11 11.85 2.65
CA ARG A 205 0.71 11.46 2.43
C ARG A 205 0.55 9.96 2.22
N GLU A 206 1.41 9.37 1.41
CA GLU A 206 1.38 7.93 1.13
C GLU A 206 1.69 7.09 2.38
N LEU A 207 2.62 7.53 3.23
CA LEU A 207 2.92 6.87 4.50
C LEU A 207 1.71 6.92 5.43
N ILE A 208 1.08 8.08 5.58
CA ILE A 208 -0.11 8.26 6.42
C ILE A 208 -1.27 7.39 5.94
N VAL A 209 -1.58 7.43 4.64
CA VAL A 209 -2.62 6.58 4.03
C VAL A 209 -2.36 5.10 4.30
N ASN A 210 -1.11 4.67 4.12
CA ASN A 210 -0.74 3.27 4.30
C ASN A 210 -0.83 2.82 5.76
N GLN A 211 -0.42 3.67 6.70
CA GLN A 211 -0.35 3.33 8.12
C GLN A 211 -1.71 3.43 8.81
N LEU A 212 -2.48 4.48 8.51
CA LEU A 212 -3.76 4.73 9.17
C LEU A 212 -4.96 4.15 8.39
N GLY A 213 -4.78 3.74 7.13
CA GLY A 213 -5.85 3.19 6.30
C GLY A 213 -6.92 4.20 5.90
N VAL A 214 -6.59 5.51 5.91
CA VAL A 214 -7.48 6.61 5.53
C VAL A 214 -7.43 6.90 4.03
N ASP A 215 -8.44 7.58 3.50
CA ASP A 215 -8.42 8.02 2.11
C ASP A 215 -7.40 9.15 1.88
N ILE A 216 -6.76 9.13 0.71
CA ILE A 216 -5.72 10.13 0.37
C ILE A 216 -6.26 11.56 0.37
N ASP A 217 -7.54 11.75 0.08
CA ASP A 217 -8.20 13.05 0.06
C ASP A 217 -8.46 13.60 1.48
N GLU A 218 -8.44 12.75 2.50
CA GLU A 218 -8.55 13.14 3.91
C GLU A 218 -7.22 13.66 4.46
N VAL A 219 -6.09 13.30 3.84
CA VAL A 219 -4.76 13.73 4.26
C VAL A 219 -4.46 15.11 3.71
N THR A 220 -4.91 16.13 4.42
CA THR A 220 -4.67 17.56 4.13
C THR A 220 -3.72 18.18 5.16
N PRO A 221 -3.05 19.32 4.87
CA PRO A 221 -2.15 19.94 5.84
C PRO A 221 -2.82 20.30 7.18
N ASP A 222 -4.09 20.66 7.15
CA ASP A 222 -4.86 21.04 8.34
C ASP A 222 -5.46 19.84 9.08
N ALA A 223 -5.41 18.64 8.51
CA ALA A 223 -5.96 17.43 9.12
C ALA A 223 -5.23 17.08 10.42
N SER A 224 -6.00 16.92 11.50
CA SER A 224 -5.49 16.50 12.81
C SER A 224 -5.38 14.98 12.87
N PHE A 225 -4.24 14.47 13.33
CA PHE A 225 -4.03 13.04 13.48
C PHE A 225 -5.10 12.37 14.37
N VAL A 226 -5.44 12.99 15.49
CA VAL A 226 -6.40 12.41 16.45
C VAL A 226 -7.85 12.66 16.04
N LYS A 227 -8.20 13.88 15.56
CA LYS A 227 -9.60 14.26 15.34
C LYS A 227 -10.12 13.81 13.98
N ASP A 228 -9.30 13.93 12.96
CA ASP A 228 -9.72 13.75 11.56
C ASP A 228 -9.26 12.41 10.98
N LEU A 229 -8.07 11.93 11.40
CA LEU A 229 -7.48 10.70 10.88
C LEU A 229 -7.59 9.50 11.84
N GLY A 230 -8.21 9.68 13.02
CA GLY A 230 -8.50 8.61 13.96
C GLY A 230 -7.28 7.96 14.62
N CYS A 231 -6.17 8.67 14.68
CA CYS A 231 -4.93 8.21 15.28
C CYS A 231 -5.00 8.36 16.81
N ASP A 232 -4.90 7.28 17.57
CA ASP A 232 -5.00 7.27 19.06
C ASP A 232 -3.66 7.59 19.75
#